data_cb541e2e0313c1ab4ea40b929f82e1f1
#
_entry.id   cb541e2e0313c1ab4ea40b929f82e1f1
#
_cell.length_a   1.000
_cell.length_b   1.000
_cell.length_c   1.000
_cell.angle_alpha   90.00
_cell.angle_beta   90.00
_cell.angle_gamma   90.00
#
_symmetry.space_group_name_H-M   'P 1'
#
loop_
_entity.id
_entity.type
_entity.pdbx_description
1 polymer ?
#
loop_
_entity_poly.entity_id
_entity_poly.type
_entity_poly.pdbx_seq_one_letter_code
_entity_poly.pdbx_strand_id
1 'polypeptide(L)'
;KEIILGFLKEGIKSMVFFEGRHDAHLETILELPRGWGIAYFEKTDIRKAKEVLKDHTCIMGGVPISLIVSGTPEKIDTYVKELLEDVKPGGGYILTTSVGIAPRETPLENIRALANAVEKYGKY
;
A
#
# COMPACT_ATOMS: atom_id res chain seq x y z
N LYS A 1 -3.26 19.54 -0.25
CA LYS A 1 -1.87 19.93 -0.56
C LYS A 1 -1.31 20.88 0.49
N GLU A 2 -1.93 22.01 0.75
CA GLU A 2 -1.43 23.05 1.67
C GLU A 2 -1.20 22.55 3.12
N ILE A 3 -2.10 21.72 3.64
CA ILE A 3 -1.97 21.11 4.98
C ILE A 3 -0.69 20.27 5.06
N ILE A 4 -0.43 19.43 4.07
CA ILE A 4 0.77 18.59 4.01
C ILE A 4 2.02 19.47 3.94
N LEU A 5 2.01 20.51 3.12
CA LEU A 5 3.11 21.47 3.01
C LEU A 5 3.34 22.22 4.33
N GLY A 6 2.27 22.54 5.07
CA GLY A 6 2.36 23.13 6.41
C GLY A 6 3.09 22.21 7.39
N PHE A 7 2.72 20.94 7.45
CA PHE A 7 3.41 19.96 8.30
C PHE A 7 4.88 19.74 7.92
N LEU A 8 5.17 19.72 6.61
CA LEU A 8 6.54 19.58 6.14
C LEU A 8 7.44 20.74 6.56
N LYS A 9 6.93 21.98 6.61
CA LYS A 9 7.68 23.14 7.10
C LYS A 9 8.09 22.98 8.58
N GLU A 10 7.27 22.28 9.36
CA GLU A 10 7.56 21.91 10.75
C GLU A 10 8.39 20.61 10.89
N GLY A 11 8.87 20.05 9.79
CA GLY A 11 9.64 18.80 9.79
C GLY A 11 8.79 17.52 9.98
N ILE A 12 7.46 17.63 9.87
CA ILE A 12 6.53 16.52 10.08
C ILE A 12 6.17 15.87 8.74
N LYS A 13 6.40 14.57 8.62
CA LYS A 13 5.94 13.77 7.48
C LYS A 13 4.54 13.21 7.74
N SER A 14 3.72 13.19 6.71
CA SER A 14 2.32 12.77 6.82
C SER A 14 2.11 11.38 6.23
N MET A 15 1.19 10.61 6.78
CA MET A 15 0.57 9.48 6.11
C MET A 15 -0.85 9.90 5.73
N VAL A 16 -1.17 9.83 4.44
CA VAL A 16 -2.48 10.23 3.91
C VAL A 16 -3.18 9.03 3.33
N PHE A 17 -4.39 8.76 3.82
CA PHE A 17 -5.27 7.72 3.30
C PHE A 17 -6.08 8.26 2.11
N PHE A 18 -5.91 7.61 0.97
CA PHE A 18 -6.62 7.90 -0.27
C PHE A 18 -7.77 6.89 -0.42
N GLU A 19 -8.91 7.24 0.16
CA GLU A 19 -10.13 6.43 0.08
C GLU A 19 -10.66 6.42 -1.36
N GLY A 20 -11.13 5.26 -1.81
CA GLY A 20 -11.64 5.09 -3.16
C GLY A 20 -10.52 4.89 -4.20
N ARG A 21 -10.82 5.24 -5.44
CA ARG A 21 -9.94 5.02 -6.59
C ARG A 21 -9.36 6.33 -7.11
N HIS A 22 -8.05 6.42 -7.16
CA HIS A 22 -7.30 7.62 -7.58
C HIS A 22 -6.38 7.39 -8.79
N ASP A 23 -6.58 6.35 -9.57
CA ASP A 23 -5.73 6.00 -10.71
C ASP A 23 -5.56 7.15 -11.73
N ALA A 24 -6.61 7.97 -11.90
CA ALA A 24 -6.59 9.10 -12.82
C ALA A 24 -5.88 10.35 -12.27
N HIS A 25 -5.56 10.37 -10.97
CA HIS A 25 -5.06 11.55 -10.27
C HIS A 25 -3.71 11.33 -9.57
N LEU A 26 -3.04 10.21 -9.82
CA LEU A 26 -1.77 9.88 -9.20
C LEU A 26 -0.69 10.95 -9.45
N GLU A 27 -0.66 11.53 -10.63
CA GLU A 27 0.31 12.55 -11.00
C GLU A 27 0.21 13.83 -10.16
N THR A 28 -0.98 14.14 -9.61
CA THR A 28 -1.14 15.30 -8.72
C THR A 28 -0.37 15.17 -7.41
N ILE A 29 -0.05 13.95 -7.01
CA ILE A 29 0.78 13.67 -5.82
C ILE A 29 2.23 14.12 -6.05
N LEU A 30 2.70 14.09 -7.32
CA LEU A 30 4.03 14.56 -7.69
C LEU A 30 4.25 16.08 -7.51
N GLU A 31 3.17 16.84 -7.32
CA GLU A 31 3.24 18.25 -6.97
C GLU A 31 3.71 18.50 -5.51
N LEU A 32 3.69 17.47 -4.67
CA LEU A 32 4.28 17.53 -3.34
C LEU A 32 5.80 17.33 -3.42
N PRO A 33 6.58 17.84 -2.47
CA PRO A 33 8.01 17.60 -2.43
C PRO A 33 8.35 16.10 -2.31
N ARG A 34 9.40 15.64 -2.98
CA ARG A 34 9.88 14.26 -2.86
C ARG A 34 10.05 13.85 -1.40
N GLY A 35 9.55 12.69 -1.03
CA GLY A 35 9.66 12.16 0.34
C GLY A 35 8.77 12.88 1.35
N TRP A 36 7.71 13.55 0.90
CA TRP A 36 6.75 14.25 1.77
C TRP A 36 6.08 13.35 2.80
N GLY A 37 5.94 12.06 2.50
CA GLY A 37 5.28 11.12 3.39
C GLY A 37 4.89 9.81 2.71
N ILE A 38 3.80 9.24 3.15
CA ILE A 38 3.25 7.97 2.70
C ILE A 38 1.86 8.20 2.10
N ALA A 39 1.64 7.71 0.87
CA ALA A 39 0.33 7.64 0.24
C ALA A 39 -0.25 6.23 0.47
N TYR A 40 -1.27 6.13 1.31
CA TYR A 40 -1.98 4.89 1.61
C TYR A 40 -3.23 4.78 0.74
N PHE A 41 -3.24 3.80 -0.16
CA PHE A 41 -4.31 3.61 -1.14
C PHE A 41 -5.28 2.48 -0.76
N GLU A 42 -6.59 2.76 -0.90
CA GLU A 42 -7.64 1.76 -0.70
C GLU A 42 -7.89 0.92 -1.96
N LYS A 43 -8.40 1.56 -3.03
CA LYS A 43 -8.84 0.89 -4.27
C LYS A 43 -8.02 1.25 -5.52
N THR A 44 -7.06 2.14 -5.38
CA THR A 44 -6.15 2.48 -6.46
C THR A 44 -5.27 1.29 -6.81
N ASP A 45 -5.01 1.08 -8.10
CA ASP A 45 -4.06 0.06 -8.55
C ASP A 45 -2.66 0.38 -8.02
N ILE A 46 -2.19 -0.45 -7.09
CA ILE A 46 -0.90 -0.22 -6.42
C ILE A 46 0.29 -0.38 -7.37
N ARG A 47 0.18 -1.19 -8.43
CA ARG A 47 1.21 -1.32 -9.45
C ARG A 47 1.34 -0.04 -10.26
N LYS A 48 0.21 0.54 -10.66
CA LYS A 48 0.16 1.84 -11.32
C LYS A 48 0.68 2.96 -10.42
N ALA A 49 0.28 2.96 -9.14
CA ALA A 49 0.82 3.89 -8.16
C ALA A 49 2.34 3.77 -8.02
N LYS A 50 2.87 2.53 -8.00
CA LYS A 50 4.32 2.29 -7.99
C LYS A 50 5.01 2.86 -9.23
N GLU A 51 4.45 2.65 -10.40
CA GLU A 51 5.00 3.17 -11.66
C GLU A 51 5.10 4.69 -11.66
N VAL A 52 4.02 5.38 -11.25
CA VAL A 52 3.95 6.85 -11.27
C VAL A 52 4.75 7.48 -10.15
N LEU A 53 4.71 6.92 -8.94
CA LEU A 53 5.21 7.56 -7.72
C LEU A 53 6.57 7.03 -7.24
N LYS A 54 7.17 6.05 -7.94
CA LYS A 54 8.49 5.51 -7.58
C LYS A 54 9.52 6.64 -7.43
N ASP A 55 10.44 6.46 -6.50
CA ASP A 55 11.50 7.43 -6.19
C ASP A 55 11.01 8.81 -5.72
N HIS A 56 9.70 8.99 -5.57
CA HIS A 56 9.10 10.25 -5.13
C HIS A 56 8.34 10.09 -3.80
N THR A 57 7.40 9.15 -3.73
CA THR A 57 6.48 8.96 -2.60
C THR A 57 6.50 7.51 -2.15
N CYS A 58 6.60 7.27 -0.85
CA CYS A 58 6.36 5.94 -0.30
C CYS A 58 4.87 5.60 -0.46
N ILE A 59 4.56 4.45 -1.05
CA ILE A 59 3.19 3.98 -1.24
C ILE A 59 2.87 2.84 -0.27
N MET A 60 1.62 2.76 0.16
CA MET A 60 1.13 1.76 1.12
C MET A 60 -0.21 1.20 0.64
N GLY A 61 -0.43 -0.10 0.86
CA GLY A 61 -1.66 -0.78 0.45
C GLY A 61 -1.42 -2.04 -0.35
N GLY A 62 -2.32 -2.35 -1.27
CA GLY A 62 -2.15 -3.36 -2.32
C GLY A 62 -2.83 -4.69 -2.06
N VAL A 63 -3.20 -5.05 -0.82
CA VAL A 63 -3.91 -6.31 -0.52
C VAL A 63 -5.40 -6.03 -0.31
N PRO A 64 -6.28 -6.47 -1.22
CA PRO A 64 -7.73 -6.29 -1.04
C PRO A 64 -8.22 -6.96 0.23
N ILE A 65 -8.96 -6.24 1.07
CA ILE A 65 -9.51 -6.83 2.30
C ILE A 65 -10.43 -8.01 2.00
N SER A 66 -11.14 -7.99 0.87
CA SER A 66 -11.99 -9.10 0.42
C SER A 66 -11.21 -10.41 0.24
N LEU A 67 -9.95 -10.34 -0.20
CA LEU A 67 -9.09 -11.51 -0.33
C LEU A 67 -8.79 -12.13 1.06
N ILE A 68 -8.56 -11.28 2.06
CA ILE A 68 -8.26 -11.74 3.44
C ILE A 68 -9.51 -12.29 4.12
N VAL A 69 -10.68 -11.70 3.86
CA VAL A 69 -11.96 -12.14 4.47
C VAL A 69 -12.47 -13.42 3.82
N SER A 70 -12.43 -13.52 2.49
CA SER A 70 -13.13 -14.56 1.72
C SER A 70 -12.21 -15.46 0.89
N GLY A 71 -10.91 -15.19 0.88
CA GLY A 71 -9.93 -16.01 0.17
C GLY A 71 -9.47 -17.24 0.96
N THR A 72 -8.47 -17.92 0.43
CA THR A 72 -7.79 -19.05 1.07
C THR A 72 -6.32 -18.71 1.32
N PRO A 73 -5.65 -19.41 2.27
CA PRO A 73 -4.21 -19.23 2.51
C PRO A 73 -3.37 -19.31 1.22
N GLU A 74 -3.68 -20.26 0.34
CA GLU A 74 -2.96 -20.46 -0.92
C GLU A 74 -3.15 -19.29 -1.89
N LYS A 75 -4.37 -18.76 -2.01
CA LYS A 75 -4.66 -17.59 -2.84
C LYS A 75 -3.95 -16.34 -2.31
N ILE A 76 -3.88 -16.19 -0.99
CA ILE A 76 -3.17 -15.07 -0.34
C ILE A 76 -1.68 -15.17 -0.59
N ASP A 77 -1.07 -16.36 -0.41
CA ASP A 77 0.36 -16.59 -0.68
C ASP A 77 0.72 -16.24 -2.12
N THR A 78 -0.05 -16.76 -3.09
CA THR A 78 0.16 -16.48 -4.52
C THR A 78 0.01 -15.00 -4.83
N TYR A 79 -1.05 -14.36 -4.33
CA TYR A 79 -1.30 -12.94 -4.56
C TYR A 79 -0.17 -12.05 -4.03
N VAL A 80 0.27 -12.31 -2.80
CA VAL A 80 1.35 -11.53 -2.16
C VAL A 80 2.68 -11.72 -2.90
N LYS A 81 2.98 -12.95 -3.32
CA LYS A 81 4.16 -13.25 -4.12
C LYS A 81 4.20 -12.40 -5.39
N GLU A 82 3.14 -12.49 -6.21
CA GLU A 82 3.04 -11.75 -7.48
C GLU A 82 3.05 -10.24 -7.26
N LEU A 83 2.35 -9.75 -6.25
CA LEU A 83 2.34 -8.34 -5.90
C LEU A 83 3.73 -7.83 -5.55
N LEU A 84 4.46 -8.55 -4.70
CA LEU A 84 5.80 -8.14 -4.26
C LEU A 84 6.84 -8.23 -5.38
N GLU A 85 6.70 -9.17 -6.31
CA GLU A 85 7.53 -9.22 -7.51
C GLU A 85 7.43 -7.92 -8.31
N ASP A 86 6.24 -7.33 -8.39
CA ASP A 86 5.99 -6.11 -9.17
C ASP A 86 6.35 -4.82 -8.42
N VAL A 87 6.03 -4.73 -7.12
CA VAL A 87 6.08 -3.44 -6.39
C VAL A 87 7.24 -3.30 -5.43
N LYS A 88 7.88 -4.39 -5.02
CA LYS A 88 9.02 -4.37 -4.11
C LYS A 88 10.29 -3.74 -4.70
N PRO A 89 10.64 -3.94 -5.99
CA PRO A 89 11.87 -3.40 -6.56
C PRO A 89 12.01 -1.90 -6.33
N GLY A 90 13.19 -1.48 -5.88
CA GLY A 90 13.47 -0.07 -5.59
C GLY A 90 12.96 0.45 -4.24
N GLY A 91 12.32 -0.37 -3.43
CA GLY A 91 11.77 0.04 -2.13
C GLY A 91 10.62 1.03 -2.21
N GLY A 92 10.41 1.80 -1.13
CA GLY A 92 9.34 2.80 -1.08
C GLY A 92 7.93 2.22 -1.08
N TYR A 93 7.77 0.98 -0.62
CA TYR A 93 6.50 0.28 -0.55
C TYR A 93 6.26 -0.35 0.83
N ILE A 94 5.05 -0.20 1.33
CA ILE A 94 4.56 -0.83 2.57
C ILE A 94 3.34 -1.67 2.21
N LEU A 95 3.48 -3.01 2.33
CA LEU A 95 2.36 -3.91 2.11
C LEU A 95 1.40 -3.85 3.28
N THR A 96 0.13 -3.59 2.97
CA THR A 96 -0.97 -3.69 3.93
C THR A 96 -2.29 -3.97 3.20
N THR A 97 -3.32 -4.28 3.96
CA THR A 97 -4.68 -4.42 3.43
C THR A 97 -5.24 -3.08 2.96
N SER A 98 -6.21 -3.12 2.04
CA SER A 98 -6.86 -1.93 1.48
C SER A 98 -7.56 -1.04 2.52
N VAL A 99 -7.88 -1.61 3.69
CA VAL A 99 -8.36 -0.88 4.88
C VAL A 99 -7.58 -1.36 6.10
N GLY A 100 -7.30 -0.46 7.02
CA GLY A 100 -6.43 -0.73 8.19
C GLY A 100 -7.00 -1.70 9.22
N ILE A 101 -8.29 -2.07 9.12
CA ILE A 101 -8.97 -2.91 10.11
C ILE A 101 -9.62 -4.09 9.41
N ALA A 102 -9.22 -5.31 9.79
CA ALA A 102 -9.88 -6.52 9.33
C ALA A 102 -11.22 -6.70 10.08
N PRO A 103 -12.31 -7.09 9.38
CA PRO A 103 -13.55 -7.46 10.02
C PRO A 103 -13.35 -8.56 11.06
N ARG A 104 -14.19 -8.57 12.11
CA ARG A 104 -14.08 -9.53 13.22
C ARG A 104 -14.16 -10.98 12.76
N GLU A 105 -14.92 -11.24 11.70
CA GLU A 105 -15.15 -12.56 11.12
C GLU A 105 -14.01 -13.05 10.23
N THR A 106 -12.96 -12.26 10.06
CA THR A 106 -11.82 -12.64 9.22
C THR A 106 -11.16 -13.92 9.74
N PRO A 107 -10.99 -14.96 8.89
CA PRO A 107 -10.33 -16.18 9.32
C PRO A 107 -8.89 -15.92 9.77
N LEU A 108 -8.55 -16.38 10.98
CA LEU A 108 -7.21 -16.19 11.54
C LEU A 108 -6.12 -16.85 10.68
N GLU A 109 -6.44 -17.97 10.03
CA GLU A 109 -5.53 -18.63 9.08
C GLU A 109 -5.15 -17.75 7.90
N ASN A 110 -6.08 -16.91 7.40
CA ASN A 110 -5.85 -15.98 6.33
C ASN A 110 -4.93 -14.82 6.77
N ILE A 111 -5.11 -14.33 7.99
CA ILE A 111 -4.21 -13.30 8.57
C ILE A 111 -2.80 -13.86 8.73
N ARG A 112 -2.68 -15.11 9.22
CA ARG A 112 -1.38 -15.78 9.32
C ARG A 112 -0.75 -16.03 7.94
N ALA A 113 -1.54 -16.43 6.95
CA ALA A 113 -1.06 -16.61 5.59
C ALA A 113 -0.48 -15.32 5.00
N LEU A 114 -1.14 -14.18 5.24
CA LEU A 114 -0.62 -12.87 4.84
C LEU A 114 0.73 -12.57 5.50
N ALA A 115 0.85 -12.74 6.81
CA ALA A 115 2.09 -12.52 7.55
C ALA A 115 3.22 -13.42 7.05
N ASN A 116 2.94 -14.72 6.89
CA ASN A 116 3.91 -15.70 6.40
C ASN A 116 4.38 -15.39 4.96
N ALA A 117 3.47 -14.98 4.09
CA ALA A 117 3.81 -14.60 2.71
C ALA A 117 4.73 -13.36 2.69
N VAL A 118 4.48 -12.37 3.52
CA VAL A 118 5.35 -11.19 3.65
C VAL A 118 6.73 -11.58 4.16
N GLU A 119 6.81 -12.46 5.17
CA GLU A 119 8.10 -12.96 5.68
C GLU A 119 8.89 -13.72 4.60
N LYS A 120 8.19 -14.51 3.78
CA LYS A 120 8.78 -15.34 2.73
C LYS A 120 9.25 -14.53 1.53
N TYR A 121 8.44 -13.58 1.04
CA TYR A 121 8.66 -12.87 -0.21
C TYR A 121 9.08 -11.40 -0.05
N GLY A 122 8.95 -10.83 1.16
CA GLY A 122 9.21 -9.43 1.43
C GLY A 122 10.68 -9.06 1.61
N LYS A 123 11.59 -10.04 1.69
CA LYS A 123 13.03 -9.79 1.85
C LYS A 123 13.64 -9.24 0.55
N TYR A 124 14.55 -8.28 0.71
CA TYR A 124 15.33 -7.70 -0.40
C TYR A 124 16.57 -8.51 -0.68
#